data_9fbcf1608b3532bd4ae7f5b2f45748ad
#
_entry.id   9fbcf1608b3532bd4ae7f5b2f45748ad
#
_cell.length_a   1.000
_cell.length_b   1.000
_cell.length_c   1.000
_cell.angle_alpha   90.00
_cell.angle_beta   90.00
_cell.angle_gamma   90.00
#
_symmetry.space_group_name_H-M   'P 1'
#
loop_
_entity.id
_entity.type
_entity.pdbx_description
1 polymer ?
#
loop_
_entity_poly.entity_id
_entity_poly.type
_entity_poly.pdbx_seq_one_letter_code
_entity_poly.pdbx_strand_id
1 'polypeptide(L)'
;HNNCEDYLAHFYQAESALLFNSGYTANLGLISAIGLRQSLILFDELVHASIRDGISLAQAKSYKFKHNNLDDLKRKLQQYAHQFNSIYVITETVFSMDGDQAPVEEISALCKQFNAHFILDEAHAIGVLGKEGLSFQNINCLARVITFGKSFAQHGAVILGSEALKSYLVNFSRSLIYTTAISTRQTALIWGAHQEFKKNLSLVHQ
;
A
#
# COMPACT_ATOMS: atom_id res chain seq x y z
N HIS A 1 9.12 1.26 18.66
CA HIS A 1 8.50 1.31 17.32
C HIS A 1 9.27 2.27 16.42
N ASN A 2 9.50 3.52 16.83
CA ASN A 2 10.10 4.56 15.98
C ASN A 2 11.39 4.08 15.29
N ASN A 3 12.37 3.54 16.05
CA ASN A 3 13.62 3.03 15.46
C ASN A 3 13.41 1.96 14.38
N CYS A 4 12.36 1.12 14.51
CA CYS A 4 12.03 0.12 13.49
C CYS A 4 11.36 0.77 12.28
N GLU A 5 10.48 1.74 12.49
CA GLU A 5 9.85 2.50 11.40
C GLU A 5 10.90 3.28 10.62
N ASP A 6 11.84 3.97 11.29
CA ASP A 6 12.94 4.68 10.64
C ASP A 6 13.83 3.73 9.81
N TYR A 7 14.12 2.53 10.38
CA TYR A 7 14.85 1.49 9.66
C TYR A 7 14.08 1.00 8.42
N LEU A 8 12.78 0.74 8.55
CA LEU A 8 11.95 0.28 7.42
C LEU A 8 11.81 1.37 6.34
N ALA A 9 11.64 2.63 6.72
CA ALA A 9 11.63 3.74 5.79
C ALA A 9 12.93 3.79 4.97
N HIS A 10 14.09 3.70 5.64
CA HIS A 10 15.38 3.66 4.97
C HIS A 10 15.54 2.41 4.08
N PHE A 11 15.14 1.22 4.57
CA PHE A 11 15.25 -0.05 3.86
C PHE A 11 14.45 -0.04 2.56
N TYR A 12 13.24 0.50 2.57
CA TYR A 12 12.35 0.58 1.41
C TYR A 12 12.46 1.90 0.63
N GLN A 13 13.42 2.75 0.97
CA GLN A 13 13.66 4.07 0.32
C GLN A 13 12.40 4.96 0.32
N ALA A 14 11.66 4.97 1.41
CA ALA A 14 10.54 5.85 1.66
C ALA A 14 10.90 6.99 2.61
N GLU A 15 10.17 8.09 2.54
CA GLU A 15 10.36 9.23 3.48
C GLU A 15 9.99 8.84 4.90
N SER A 16 8.93 8.03 5.05
CA SER A 16 8.43 7.60 6.36
C SER A 16 7.78 6.22 6.29
N ALA A 17 7.67 5.56 7.43
CA ALA A 17 7.02 4.27 7.62
C ALA A 17 6.14 4.27 8.86
N LEU A 18 5.02 3.56 8.82
CA LEU A 18 4.09 3.39 9.94
C LEU A 18 3.69 1.93 10.09
N LEU A 19 3.99 1.34 11.25
CA LEU A 19 3.72 -0.07 11.56
C LEU A 19 2.25 -0.33 11.90
N PHE A 20 1.74 -1.45 11.39
CA PHE A 20 0.40 -1.98 11.66
C PHE A 20 0.48 -3.46 12.07
N ASN A 21 -0.55 -3.94 12.75
CA ASN A 21 -0.62 -5.34 13.17
C ASN A 21 -0.71 -6.33 12.00
N SER A 22 -1.27 -5.93 10.87
CA SER A 22 -1.42 -6.77 9.68
C SER A 22 -1.62 -5.91 8.42
N GLY A 23 -1.41 -6.48 7.23
CA GLY A 23 -1.77 -5.85 5.96
C GLY A 23 -3.26 -5.52 5.88
N TYR A 24 -4.11 -6.37 6.46
CA TYR A 24 -5.55 -6.13 6.55
C TYR A 24 -5.86 -4.82 7.28
N THR A 25 -5.33 -4.65 8.51
CA THR A 25 -5.55 -3.44 9.31
C THR A 25 -4.87 -2.20 8.71
N ALA A 26 -3.76 -2.38 7.99
CA ALA A 26 -3.09 -1.31 7.26
C ALA A 26 -3.97 -0.77 6.12
N ASN A 27 -4.46 -1.64 5.24
CA ASN A 27 -5.37 -1.26 4.16
C ASN A 27 -6.66 -0.63 4.69
N LEU A 28 -7.29 -1.28 5.67
CA LEU A 28 -8.51 -0.76 6.31
C LEU A 28 -8.31 0.65 6.85
N GLY A 29 -7.23 0.86 7.60
CA GLY A 29 -6.92 2.13 8.26
C GLY A 29 -6.52 3.23 7.30
N LEU A 30 -5.70 2.91 6.29
CA LEU A 30 -5.30 3.85 5.26
C LEU A 30 -6.52 4.36 4.48
N ILE A 31 -7.26 3.43 3.88
CA ILE A 31 -8.32 3.75 2.92
C ILE A 31 -9.49 4.45 3.60
N SER A 32 -9.91 3.97 4.77
CA SER A 32 -10.99 4.61 5.52
C SER A 32 -10.62 6.00 6.04
N ALA A 33 -9.34 6.26 6.35
CA ALA A 33 -8.90 7.56 6.83
C ALA A 33 -8.82 8.62 5.73
N ILE A 34 -8.32 8.26 4.53
CA ILE A 34 -8.16 9.21 3.42
C ILE A 34 -9.44 9.41 2.59
N GLY A 35 -10.34 8.43 2.62
CA GLY A 35 -11.55 8.41 1.81
C GLY A 35 -12.64 9.35 2.34
N LEU A 36 -12.47 10.66 2.20
CA LEU A 36 -13.41 11.68 2.68
C LEU A 36 -14.56 11.91 1.69
N ARG A 37 -15.63 12.62 2.11
CA ARG A 37 -16.88 12.84 1.31
C ARG A 37 -16.66 13.40 -0.09
N GLN A 38 -15.65 14.26 -0.26
CA GLN A 38 -15.35 14.88 -1.55
C GLN A 38 -14.21 14.19 -2.30
N SER A 39 -13.93 12.95 -1.93
CA SER A 39 -12.92 12.11 -2.58
C SER A 39 -13.57 11.06 -3.48
N LEU A 40 -12.81 10.65 -4.47
CA LEU A 40 -13.10 9.51 -5.34
C LEU A 40 -12.07 8.41 -5.12
N ILE A 41 -12.53 7.17 -4.99
CA ILE A 41 -11.67 6.00 -5.00
C ILE A 41 -11.97 5.18 -6.26
N LEU A 42 -10.96 5.02 -7.12
CA LEU A 42 -10.96 4.08 -8.24
C LEU A 42 -10.11 2.88 -7.86
N PHE A 43 -10.63 1.68 -7.96
CA PHE A 43 -9.93 0.47 -7.53
C PHE A 43 -10.09 -0.66 -8.53
N ASP A 44 -9.06 -1.50 -8.66
CA ASP A 44 -9.14 -2.70 -9.50
C ASP A 44 -10.19 -3.67 -8.95
N GLU A 45 -10.98 -4.27 -9.83
CA GLU A 45 -12.11 -5.10 -9.41
C GLU A 45 -11.70 -6.39 -8.68
N LEU A 46 -10.44 -6.80 -8.74
CA LEU A 46 -9.91 -7.99 -8.06
C LEU A 46 -9.12 -7.70 -6.78
N VAL A 47 -9.07 -6.43 -6.33
CA VAL A 47 -8.35 -6.10 -5.09
C VAL A 47 -8.82 -6.89 -3.88
N HIS A 48 -7.88 -7.12 -2.97
CA HIS A 48 -8.06 -7.89 -1.73
C HIS A 48 -9.23 -7.37 -0.88
N ALA A 49 -9.83 -8.27 -0.10
CA ALA A 49 -10.97 -7.98 0.79
C ALA A 49 -10.70 -6.80 1.73
N SER A 50 -9.48 -6.67 2.28
CA SER A 50 -9.11 -5.55 3.17
C SER A 50 -9.23 -4.17 2.51
N ILE A 51 -8.93 -4.08 1.22
CA ILE A 51 -9.09 -2.85 0.43
C ILE A 51 -10.58 -2.55 0.26
N ARG A 52 -11.38 -3.56 -0.11
CA ARG A 52 -12.84 -3.42 -0.25
C ARG A 52 -13.51 -3.00 1.06
N ASP A 53 -13.09 -3.58 2.18
CA ASP A 53 -13.62 -3.24 3.50
C ASP A 53 -13.20 -1.81 3.90
N GLY A 54 -11.96 -1.41 3.60
CA GLY A 54 -11.50 -0.03 3.76
C GLY A 54 -12.35 0.97 2.95
N ILE A 55 -12.68 0.62 1.71
CA ILE A 55 -13.56 1.41 0.83
C ILE A 55 -14.98 1.48 1.41
N SER A 56 -15.51 0.38 1.93
CA SER A 56 -16.86 0.35 2.51
C SER A 56 -17.00 1.23 3.75
N LEU A 57 -15.93 1.40 4.51
CA LEU A 57 -15.84 2.27 5.68
C LEU A 57 -15.52 3.73 5.34
N ALA A 58 -15.02 4.00 4.14
CA ALA A 58 -14.73 5.34 3.67
C ALA A 58 -16.02 6.11 3.36
N GLN A 59 -15.94 7.45 3.44
CA GLN A 59 -17.05 8.33 3.04
C GLN A 59 -16.95 8.74 1.56
N ALA A 60 -15.88 8.32 0.88
CA ALA A 60 -15.62 8.62 -0.52
C ALA A 60 -16.61 7.94 -1.46
N LYS A 61 -16.85 8.55 -2.62
CA LYS A 61 -17.46 7.86 -3.75
C LYS A 61 -16.46 6.84 -4.31
N SER A 62 -16.91 5.66 -4.68
CA SER A 62 -16.00 4.63 -5.21
C SER A 62 -16.55 3.96 -6.48
N TYR A 63 -15.64 3.64 -7.40
CA TYR A 63 -15.95 2.84 -8.59
C TYR A 63 -14.81 1.87 -8.88
N LYS A 64 -15.15 0.64 -9.17
CA LYS A 64 -14.19 -0.34 -9.65
C LYS A 64 -13.87 -0.11 -11.13
N PHE A 65 -12.63 -0.34 -11.54
CA PHE A 65 -12.27 -0.51 -12.95
C PHE A 65 -11.99 -1.99 -13.25
N LYS A 66 -12.10 -2.37 -14.52
CA LYS A 66 -11.86 -3.74 -14.96
C LYS A 66 -10.40 -4.12 -14.67
N HIS A 67 -10.21 -5.36 -14.25
CA HIS A 67 -8.93 -5.90 -13.86
C HIS A 67 -7.82 -5.61 -14.89
N ASN A 68 -6.74 -4.96 -14.41
CA ASN A 68 -5.56 -4.56 -15.18
C ASN A 68 -5.86 -3.77 -16.47
N ASN A 69 -7.04 -3.14 -16.58
CA ASN A 69 -7.48 -2.47 -17.81
C ASN A 69 -7.24 -0.95 -17.73
N LEU A 70 -6.15 -0.51 -18.38
CA LEU A 70 -5.74 0.89 -18.42
C LEU A 70 -6.75 1.79 -19.15
N ASP A 71 -7.42 1.28 -20.18
CA ASP A 71 -8.43 2.07 -20.94
C ASP A 71 -9.65 2.35 -20.08
N ASP A 72 -10.13 1.35 -19.31
CA ASP A 72 -11.26 1.56 -18.40
C ASP A 72 -10.90 2.51 -17.25
N LEU A 73 -9.68 2.37 -16.69
CA LEU A 73 -9.16 3.31 -15.68
C LEU A 73 -9.09 4.74 -16.24
N LYS A 74 -8.48 4.91 -17.42
CA LYS A 74 -8.35 6.20 -18.09
C LYS A 74 -9.71 6.84 -18.36
N ARG A 75 -10.66 6.06 -18.88
CA ARG A 75 -12.03 6.51 -19.12
C ARG A 75 -12.70 7.02 -17.84
N LYS A 76 -12.54 6.32 -16.72
CA LYS A 76 -13.08 6.73 -15.41
C LYS A 76 -12.39 7.98 -14.88
N LEU A 77 -11.08 8.08 -14.99
CA LEU A 77 -10.34 9.29 -14.63
C LEU A 77 -10.83 10.48 -15.45
N GLN A 78 -10.98 10.35 -16.78
CA GLN A 78 -11.51 11.41 -17.63
C GLN A 78 -12.93 11.83 -17.24
N GLN A 79 -13.78 10.86 -16.89
CA GLN A 79 -15.18 11.11 -16.53
C GLN A 79 -15.33 11.82 -15.19
N TYR A 80 -14.48 11.52 -14.21
CA TYR A 80 -14.72 11.91 -12.82
C TYR A 80 -13.68 12.89 -12.25
N ALA A 81 -12.48 13.01 -12.83
CA ALA A 81 -11.38 13.77 -12.21
C ALA A 81 -11.72 15.22 -11.82
N HIS A 82 -12.58 15.88 -12.59
CA HIS A 82 -12.99 17.27 -12.35
C HIS A 82 -14.14 17.41 -11.34
N GLN A 83 -14.68 16.31 -10.81
CA GLN A 83 -15.86 16.32 -9.92
C GLN A 83 -15.48 16.17 -8.43
N PHE A 84 -14.22 15.83 -8.14
CA PHE A 84 -13.76 15.53 -6.80
C PHE A 84 -12.49 16.29 -6.45
N ASN A 85 -12.34 16.63 -5.18
CA ASN A 85 -11.16 17.36 -4.69
C ASN A 85 -9.91 16.47 -4.62
N SER A 86 -10.10 15.18 -4.39
CA SER A 86 -9.02 14.19 -4.31
C SER A 86 -9.45 12.90 -4.99
N ILE A 87 -8.54 12.29 -5.75
CA ILE A 87 -8.77 11.02 -6.43
C ILE A 87 -7.71 10.05 -5.98
N TYR A 88 -8.13 8.88 -5.55
CA TYR A 88 -7.25 7.76 -5.18
C TYR A 88 -7.43 6.62 -6.16
N VAL A 89 -6.35 6.11 -6.70
CA VAL A 89 -6.32 4.88 -7.53
C VAL A 89 -5.63 3.80 -6.72
N ILE A 90 -6.28 2.64 -6.56
CA ILE A 90 -5.79 1.56 -5.72
C ILE A 90 -5.71 0.27 -6.54
N THR A 91 -4.56 -0.40 -6.48
CA THR A 91 -4.35 -1.74 -7.04
C THR A 91 -3.36 -2.54 -6.19
N GLU A 92 -3.24 -3.83 -6.50
CA GLU A 92 -2.17 -4.69 -5.97
C GLU A 92 -1.05 -4.80 -7.01
N THR A 93 0.18 -5.02 -6.58
CA THR A 93 1.29 -5.29 -7.51
C THR A 93 1.18 -6.68 -8.12
N VAL A 94 0.88 -7.67 -7.27
CA VAL A 94 0.62 -9.06 -7.64
C VAL A 94 -0.68 -9.48 -6.99
N PHE A 95 -1.61 -10.00 -7.77
CA PHE A 95 -2.90 -10.46 -7.28
C PHE A 95 -2.82 -11.87 -6.70
N SER A 96 -3.38 -12.05 -5.51
CA SER A 96 -3.20 -13.27 -4.71
C SER A 96 -3.78 -14.54 -5.32
N MET A 97 -4.87 -14.43 -6.08
CA MET A 97 -5.60 -15.58 -6.60
C MET A 97 -5.04 -16.06 -7.95
N ASP A 98 -4.73 -15.13 -8.84
CA ASP A 98 -4.34 -15.42 -10.21
C ASP A 98 -2.82 -15.34 -10.43
N GLY A 99 -2.11 -14.64 -9.52
CA GLY A 99 -0.65 -14.48 -9.55
C GLY A 99 -0.17 -13.51 -10.64
N ASP A 100 -1.07 -12.85 -11.32
CA ASP A 100 -0.74 -11.87 -12.35
C ASP A 100 -0.32 -10.52 -11.76
N GLN A 101 0.34 -9.71 -12.57
CA GLN A 101 0.92 -8.45 -12.15
C GLN A 101 0.13 -7.28 -12.74
N ALA A 102 -0.06 -6.23 -11.95
CA ALA A 102 -0.60 -4.98 -12.44
C ALA A 102 0.42 -4.23 -13.32
N PRO A 103 -0.04 -3.47 -14.32
CA PRO A 103 0.79 -2.53 -15.07
C PRO A 103 1.07 -1.26 -14.24
N VAL A 104 1.90 -1.43 -13.19
CA VAL A 104 2.10 -0.44 -12.12
C VAL A 104 2.64 0.89 -12.63
N GLU A 105 3.60 0.83 -13.58
CA GLU A 105 4.25 2.03 -14.11
C GLU A 105 3.26 2.84 -14.96
N GLU A 106 2.45 2.18 -15.78
CA GLU A 106 1.41 2.80 -16.60
C GLU A 106 0.28 3.38 -15.74
N ILE A 107 -0.13 2.67 -14.69
CA ILE A 107 -1.12 3.19 -13.72
C ILE A 107 -0.57 4.44 -13.03
N SER A 108 0.70 4.41 -12.58
CA SER A 108 1.36 5.56 -11.96
C SER A 108 1.43 6.76 -12.91
N ALA A 109 1.75 6.51 -14.19
CA ALA A 109 1.76 7.54 -15.22
C ALA A 109 0.37 8.16 -15.45
N LEU A 110 -0.68 7.34 -15.49
CA LEU A 110 -2.07 7.84 -15.56
C LEU A 110 -2.44 8.66 -14.32
N CYS A 111 -2.09 8.18 -13.12
CA CYS A 111 -2.34 8.92 -11.89
C CYS A 111 -1.67 10.31 -11.93
N LYS A 112 -0.43 10.39 -12.37
CA LYS A 112 0.28 11.67 -12.55
C LYS A 112 -0.43 12.58 -13.56
N GLN A 113 -0.87 12.04 -14.70
CA GLN A 113 -1.55 12.79 -15.75
C GLN A 113 -2.86 13.43 -15.24
N PHE A 114 -3.60 12.73 -14.38
CA PHE A 114 -4.89 13.19 -13.86
C PHE A 114 -4.83 13.78 -12.44
N ASN A 115 -3.63 14.04 -11.92
CA ASN A 115 -3.41 14.51 -10.54
C ASN A 115 -4.11 13.63 -9.50
N ALA A 116 -4.08 12.32 -9.71
CA ALA A 116 -4.62 11.32 -8.79
C ALA A 116 -3.52 10.73 -7.90
N HIS A 117 -3.87 10.40 -6.69
CA HIS A 117 -2.98 9.73 -5.73
C HIS A 117 -3.00 8.23 -5.96
N PHE A 118 -1.84 7.65 -6.17
CA PHE A 118 -1.69 6.20 -6.36
C PHE A 118 -1.40 5.50 -5.04
N ILE A 119 -2.09 4.39 -4.77
CA ILE A 119 -1.89 3.52 -3.61
C ILE A 119 -1.63 2.11 -4.11
N LEU A 120 -0.55 1.49 -3.66
CA LEU A 120 -0.08 0.21 -4.12
C LEU A 120 0.02 -0.79 -2.97
N ASP A 121 -0.73 -1.88 -3.04
CA ASP A 121 -0.57 -3.02 -2.14
C ASP A 121 0.47 -3.98 -2.72
N GLU A 122 1.57 -4.17 -2.00
CA GLU A 122 2.71 -5.01 -2.38
C GLU A 122 2.80 -6.29 -1.55
N ALA A 123 1.69 -6.70 -0.94
CA ALA A 123 1.66 -7.86 -0.05
C ALA A 123 2.22 -9.14 -0.68
N HIS A 124 2.05 -9.34 -1.99
CA HIS A 124 2.54 -10.50 -2.74
C HIS A 124 3.79 -10.23 -3.58
N ALA A 125 4.31 -9.01 -3.60
CA ALA A 125 5.42 -8.59 -4.45
C ALA A 125 6.78 -8.61 -3.73
N ILE A 126 6.81 -8.23 -2.45
CA ILE A 126 8.05 -8.17 -1.67
C ILE A 126 8.62 -9.59 -1.47
N GLY A 127 9.91 -9.73 -1.75
CA GLY A 127 10.61 -11.01 -1.77
C GLY A 127 10.50 -11.77 -3.10
N VAL A 128 9.74 -11.24 -4.07
CA VAL A 128 9.46 -11.90 -5.37
C VAL A 128 9.83 -11.03 -6.55
N LEU A 129 9.40 -9.76 -6.54
CA LEU A 129 9.56 -8.87 -7.69
C LEU A 129 10.60 -7.77 -7.46
N GLY A 130 11.06 -7.23 -8.57
CA GLY A 130 11.95 -6.07 -8.60
C GLY A 130 13.40 -6.39 -8.26
N LYS A 131 14.23 -5.36 -8.28
CA LYS A 131 15.63 -5.49 -7.90
C LYS A 131 15.72 -5.88 -6.43
N GLU A 132 16.47 -6.93 -6.15
CA GLU A 132 16.68 -7.41 -4.78
C GLU A 132 15.36 -7.83 -4.07
N GLY A 133 14.30 -8.17 -4.82
CA GLY A 133 12.99 -8.54 -4.24
C GLY A 133 12.28 -7.40 -3.52
N LEU A 134 12.63 -6.14 -3.78
CA LEU A 134 12.06 -4.98 -3.10
C LEU A 134 10.95 -4.30 -3.89
N SER A 135 10.45 -4.96 -4.94
CA SER A 135 9.36 -4.48 -5.79
C SER A 135 9.64 -3.08 -6.38
N PHE A 136 8.67 -2.19 -6.40
CA PHE A 136 8.74 -0.88 -7.05
C PHE A 136 9.23 0.23 -6.10
N GLN A 137 10.54 0.31 -5.83
CA GLN A 137 11.10 1.32 -4.91
C GLN A 137 10.91 2.77 -5.36
N ASN A 138 10.99 3.04 -6.66
CA ASN A 138 10.98 4.41 -7.22
C ASN A 138 9.64 4.80 -7.85
N ILE A 139 8.56 4.08 -7.53
CA ILE A 139 7.25 4.41 -8.08
C ILE A 139 6.67 5.66 -7.41
N ASN A 140 6.15 6.57 -8.21
CA ASN A 140 5.44 7.73 -7.68
C ASN A 140 4.07 7.30 -7.15
N CYS A 141 3.93 7.17 -5.84
CA CYS A 141 2.69 6.80 -5.17
C CYS A 141 2.54 7.55 -3.83
N LEU A 142 1.30 7.67 -3.37
CA LEU A 142 0.98 8.23 -2.07
C LEU A 142 1.37 7.27 -0.95
N ALA A 143 1.10 5.99 -1.14
CA ALA A 143 1.37 4.96 -0.15
C ALA A 143 1.67 3.61 -0.81
N ARG A 144 2.59 2.86 -0.20
CA ARG A 144 2.85 1.44 -0.45
C ARG A 144 2.50 0.66 0.81
N VAL A 145 1.74 -0.42 0.68
CA VAL A 145 1.35 -1.29 1.79
C VAL A 145 2.10 -2.61 1.67
N ILE A 146 2.89 -2.94 2.68
CA ILE A 146 3.70 -4.16 2.71
C ILE A 146 3.30 -4.99 3.92
N THR A 147 3.07 -6.30 3.74
CA THR A 147 2.85 -7.23 4.84
C THR A 147 4.09 -8.09 5.09
N PHE A 148 4.35 -8.37 6.35
CA PHE A 148 5.46 -9.23 6.75
C PHE A 148 5.07 -10.70 6.91
N GLY A 149 3.77 -11.01 6.85
CA GLY A 149 3.23 -12.35 7.06
C GLY A 149 3.50 -13.34 5.93
N LYS A 150 4.02 -12.89 4.80
CA LYS A 150 4.33 -13.71 3.62
C LYS A 150 5.83 -13.95 3.51
N SER A 151 6.56 -13.20 2.72
CA SER A 151 7.99 -13.41 2.46
C SER A 151 8.88 -13.32 3.70
N PHE A 152 8.53 -12.51 4.69
CA PHE A 152 9.32 -12.38 5.92
C PHE A 152 8.91 -13.33 7.04
N ALA A 153 7.80 -14.06 6.89
CA ALA A 153 7.24 -14.97 7.91
C ALA A 153 7.11 -14.30 9.31
N GLN A 154 6.81 -12.99 9.33
CA GLN A 154 6.65 -12.20 10.56
C GLN A 154 5.25 -11.59 10.63
N HIS A 155 4.68 -11.53 11.83
CA HIS A 155 3.41 -10.83 12.03
C HIS A 155 3.60 -9.31 11.90
N GLY A 156 2.70 -8.65 11.17
CA GLY A 156 2.71 -7.20 11.01
C GLY A 156 2.69 -6.75 9.55
N ALA A 157 2.62 -5.44 9.39
CA ALA A 157 2.65 -4.74 8.12
C ALA A 157 3.21 -3.33 8.29
N VAL A 158 3.53 -2.68 7.19
CA VAL A 158 3.95 -1.28 7.17
C VAL A 158 3.27 -0.54 6.03
N ILE A 159 2.89 0.71 6.29
CA ILE A 159 2.56 1.69 5.27
C ILE A 159 3.77 2.59 5.09
N LEU A 160 4.25 2.66 3.87
CA LEU A 160 5.33 3.54 3.43
C LEU A 160 4.74 4.74 2.70
N GLY A 161 5.24 5.94 2.98
CA GLY A 161 4.78 7.17 2.35
C GLY A 161 5.49 8.39 2.89
N SER A 162 4.88 9.56 2.76
CA SER A 162 5.43 10.81 3.30
C SER A 162 5.23 10.92 4.81
N GLU A 163 6.03 11.76 5.46
CA GLU A 163 5.84 12.10 6.89
C GLU A 163 4.48 12.74 7.14
N ALA A 164 3.98 13.52 6.18
CA ALA A 164 2.64 14.10 6.25
C ALA A 164 1.55 13.01 6.28
N LEU A 165 1.68 11.95 5.45
CA LEU A 165 0.76 10.81 5.47
C LEU A 165 0.84 10.05 6.80
N LYS A 166 2.05 9.78 7.30
CA LYS A 166 2.24 9.14 8.62
C LYS A 166 1.56 9.93 9.72
N SER A 167 1.83 11.22 9.81
CA SER A 167 1.23 12.11 10.81
C SER A 167 -0.30 12.14 10.71
N TYR A 168 -0.84 12.12 9.50
CA TYR A 168 -2.27 12.03 9.28
C TYR A 168 -2.84 10.69 9.79
N LEU A 169 -2.24 9.58 9.43
CA LEU A 169 -2.72 8.24 9.81
C LEU A 169 -2.65 7.99 11.32
N VAL A 170 -1.64 8.50 12.01
CA VAL A 170 -1.54 8.41 13.49
C VAL A 170 -2.75 9.07 14.17
N ASN A 171 -3.34 10.10 13.56
CA ASN A 171 -4.47 10.82 14.12
C ASN A 171 -5.85 10.34 13.62
N PHE A 172 -5.92 9.70 12.44
CA PHE A 172 -7.20 9.38 11.79
C PHE A 172 -7.41 7.92 11.43
N SER A 173 -6.37 7.08 11.45
CA SER A 173 -6.49 5.65 11.15
C SER A 173 -7.07 4.89 12.34
N ARG A 174 -8.36 4.59 12.28
CA ARG A 174 -9.08 3.93 13.38
C ARG A 174 -8.53 2.54 13.71
N SER A 175 -8.11 1.78 12.71
CA SER A 175 -7.52 0.45 12.91
C SER A 175 -6.13 0.48 13.56
N LEU A 176 -5.48 1.64 13.57
CA LEU A 176 -4.23 1.88 14.31
C LEU A 176 -4.53 2.35 15.74
N ILE A 177 -5.43 3.34 15.89
CA ILE A 177 -5.69 4.04 17.15
C ILE A 177 -6.40 3.14 18.17
N TYR A 178 -7.38 2.35 17.71
CA TYR A 178 -8.28 1.57 18.56
C TYR A 178 -7.92 0.08 18.60
N THR A 179 -6.65 -0.26 18.39
CA THR A 179 -6.12 -1.61 18.51
C THR A 179 -4.91 -1.65 19.41
N THR A 180 -4.62 -2.82 19.98
CA THR A 180 -3.37 -3.02 20.71
C THR A 180 -2.19 -2.91 19.76
N ALA A 181 -1.20 -2.11 20.11
CA ALA A 181 0.01 -1.94 19.32
C ALA A 181 0.78 -3.27 19.16
N ILE A 182 1.48 -3.40 18.06
CA ILE A 182 2.42 -4.51 17.84
C ILE A 182 3.46 -4.54 18.98
N SER A 183 3.80 -5.71 19.49
CA SER A 183 4.71 -5.81 20.65
C SER A 183 6.15 -5.43 20.28
N THR A 184 6.93 -4.96 21.27
CA THR A 184 8.35 -4.66 21.07
C THR A 184 9.15 -5.88 20.64
N ARG A 185 8.78 -7.09 21.12
CA ARG A 185 9.36 -8.35 20.65
C ARG A 185 9.12 -8.56 19.17
N GLN A 186 7.89 -8.37 18.71
CA GLN A 186 7.54 -8.52 17.30
C GLN A 186 8.25 -7.48 16.43
N THR A 187 8.38 -6.24 16.91
CA THR A 187 9.15 -5.19 16.22
C THR A 187 10.63 -5.58 16.04
N ALA A 188 11.23 -6.21 17.05
CA ALA A 188 12.61 -6.72 16.97
C ALA A 188 12.72 -7.90 15.95
N LEU A 189 11.73 -8.79 15.91
CA LEU A 189 11.68 -9.88 14.93
C LEU A 189 11.54 -9.38 13.48
N ILE A 190 10.70 -8.36 13.26
CA ILE A 190 10.58 -7.69 11.95
C ILE A 190 11.93 -7.12 11.53
N TRP A 191 12.60 -6.38 12.42
CA TRP A 191 13.93 -5.83 12.15
C TRP A 191 14.93 -6.92 11.79
N GLY A 192 15.04 -7.97 12.61
CA GLY A 192 15.94 -9.09 12.38
C GLY A 192 15.69 -9.79 11.05
N ALA A 193 14.42 -10.04 10.70
CA ALA A 193 14.04 -10.65 9.44
C ALA A 193 14.49 -9.82 8.22
N HIS A 194 14.38 -8.49 8.29
CA HIS A 194 14.86 -7.60 7.23
C HIS A 194 16.40 -7.59 7.14
N GLN A 195 17.10 -7.69 8.26
CA GLN A 195 18.57 -7.82 8.24
C GLN A 195 19.02 -9.13 7.60
N GLU A 196 18.35 -10.25 7.92
CA GLU A 196 18.63 -11.55 7.29
C GLU A 196 18.28 -11.56 5.81
N PHE A 197 17.15 -10.98 5.42
CA PHE A 197 16.77 -10.81 4.03
C PHE A 197 17.86 -10.08 3.23
N LYS A 198 18.36 -8.96 3.76
CA LYS A 198 19.44 -8.18 3.12
C LYS A 198 20.73 -8.97 2.93
N LYS A 199 21.09 -9.85 3.87
CA LYS A 199 22.29 -10.71 3.76
C LYS A 199 22.14 -11.81 2.71
N ASN A 200 20.91 -12.24 2.43
CA ASN A 200 20.58 -13.38 1.60
C ASN A 200 19.90 -13.01 0.27
N LEU A 201 20.09 -11.80 -0.21
CA LEU A 201 19.48 -11.30 -1.46
C LEU A 201 19.77 -12.19 -2.68
N SER A 202 20.89 -12.88 -2.71
CA SER A 202 21.23 -13.83 -3.78
C SER A 202 20.27 -15.02 -3.87
N LEU A 203 19.53 -15.35 -2.81
CA LEU A 203 18.55 -16.43 -2.80
C LEU A 203 17.19 -16.00 -3.40
N VAL A 204 16.95 -14.71 -3.50
CA VAL A 204 15.67 -14.16 -4.04
C VAL A 204 15.59 -14.35 -5.57
N HIS A 205 16.71 -14.61 -6.23
CA HIS A 205 16.79 -14.76 -7.69
C HIS A 205 16.97 -16.22 -8.15
N GLN A 206 16.78 -17.20 -7.25
CA GLN A 206 16.76 -18.61 -7.57
C GLN A 206 15.33 -19.14 -7.71
#